data_a7ac266622bb94e50a7ffb1aeed14b42
#
_entry.id   a7ac266622bb94e50a7ffb1aeed14b42
#
_cell.length_a   1.000
_cell.length_b   1.000
_cell.length_c   1.000
_cell.angle_alpha   90.00
_cell.angle_beta   90.00
_cell.angle_gamma   90.00
#
_symmetry.space_group_name_H-M   'P 1'
#
loop_
_entity.id
_entity.type
_entity.pdbx_description
1 polymer ?
#
loop_
_entity_poly.entity_id
_entity_poly.type
_entity_poly.pdbx_seq_one_letter_code
_entity_poly.pdbx_strand_id
1 'polypeptide(L)'
;MCKIGKVYVIGLGPGAEKEKTYQASTALEKSEVIIGYTVYTGLIRERFPDKKYLSTPMRQEVIRCEMAMDEAMKGSTVAMVCSGDAGIYGMAGLLYEMGQGYPEVELEVVPGITAANGGAAVLGAPLMHDFAVISLSDLLTPWEKIEKRIRGAAMADFVICLYNPSSRKRADYLKKACEYILEYQSPDTVCGYVRNIGREGEDAHILTLSELKDTEVDMFTTVYIGNSQTRNVDGKMVTPRGYRLEE
;
A
#
# COMPACT_ATOMS: atom_id res chain seq x y z
N MET A 1 12.51 -37.29 8.92
CA MET A 1 11.46 -36.25 8.86
C MET A 1 11.86 -35.27 7.76
N CYS A 2 11.06 -35.11 6.72
CA CYS A 2 11.31 -34.02 5.75
C CYS A 2 11.26 -32.69 6.49
N LYS A 3 12.22 -31.81 6.20
CA LYS A 3 12.23 -30.43 6.71
C LYS A 3 10.99 -29.74 6.14
N ILE A 4 10.07 -29.32 7.00
CA ILE A 4 8.91 -28.53 6.61
C ILE A 4 9.40 -27.13 6.31
N GLY A 5 8.94 -26.57 5.19
CA GLY A 5 9.31 -25.23 4.79
C GLY A 5 8.48 -24.15 5.47
N LYS A 6 8.92 -22.92 5.31
CA LYS A 6 8.28 -21.74 5.87
C LYS A 6 8.11 -20.67 4.79
N VAL A 7 6.99 -19.96 4.81
CA VAL A 7 6.76 -18.78 3.97
C VAL A 7 6.70 -17.55 4.84
N TYR A 8 7.67 -16.65 4.66
CA TYR A 8 7.60 -15.28 5.13
C TYR A 8 6.83 -14.44 4.12
N VAL A 9 5.76 -13.77 4.55
CA VAL A 9 5.01 -12.82 3.72
C VAL A 9 5.48 -11.42 4.08
N ILE A 10 6.34 -10.85 3.26
CA ILE A 10 7.19 -9.71 3.63
C ILE A 10 6.70 -8.43 2.96
N GLY A 11 6.38 -7.41 3.77
CA GLY A 11 6.25 -6.04 3.31
C GLY A 11 7.63 -5.39 3.12
N LEU A 12 7.95 -5.00 1.88
CA LEU A 12 9.24 -4.38 1.53
C LEU A 12 9.33 -2.90 1.90
N GLY A 13 8.24 -2.30 2.37
CA GLY A 13 8.13 -0.85 2.48
C GLY A 13 7.78 -0.19 1.13
N PRO A 14 7.65 1.15 1.09
CA PRO A 14 7.14 1.87 -0.08
C PRO A 14 8.13 1.90 -1.25
N GLY A 15 9.46 1.84 -0.97
CA GLY A 15 10.40 1.83 -2.07
C GLY A 15 11.88 1.86 -1.71
N ALA A 16 12.30 2.76 -0.82
CA ALA A 16 13.71 2.90 -0.47
C ALA A 16 14.21 1.77 0.44
N GLU A 17 15.45 1.39 0.27
CA GLU A 17 16.11 0.38 1.13
C GLU A 17 16.07 0.76 2.63
N LYS A 18 16.27 2.04 2.93
CA LYS A 18 16.23 2.59 4.31
C LYS A 18 14.83 2.52 4.96
N GLU A 19 13.78 2.32 4.18
CA GLU A 19 12.39 2.23 4.65
C GLU A 19 11.96 0.78 4.88
N LYS A 20 12.82 -0.17 4.61
CA LYS A 20 12.59 -1.58 4.92
C LYS A 20 12.75 -1.82 6.42
N THR A 21 11.85 -2.58 7.02
CA THR A 21 12.00 -2.94 8.43
C THR A 21 13.20 -3.87 8.63
N TYR A 22 13.83 -3.80 9.79
CA TYR A 22 14.91 -4.72 10.14
C TYR A 22 14.46 -6.18 10.09
N GLN A 23 13.21 -6.45 10.52
CA GLN A 23 12.62 -7.77 10.45
C GLN A 23 12.47 -8.27 9.00
N ALA A 24 12.05 -7.39 8.08
CA ALA A 24 11.95 -7.74 6.65
C ALA A 24 13.32 -8.10 6.06
N SER A 25 14.37 -7.32 6.37
CA SER A 25 15.73 -7.62 5.94
C SER A 25 16.21 -8.98 6.47
N THR A 26 15.99 -9.25 7.76
CA THR A 26 16.36 -10.53 8.39
C THR A 26 15.60 -11.71 7.77
N ALA A 27 14.31 -11.56 7.48
CA ALA A 27 13.51 -12.61 6.85
C ALA A 27 13.97 -12.89 5.41
N LEU A 28 14.33 -11.86 4.65
CA LEU A 28 14.92 -12.00 3.31
C LEU A 28 16.27 -12.74 3.35
N GLU A 29 17.14 -12.41 4.31
CA GLU A 29 18.43 -13.08 4.49
C GLU A 29 18.27 -14.57 4.75
N LYS A 30 17.29 -14.96 5.59
CA LYS A 30 16.99 -16.36 5.94
C LYS A 30 16.32 -17.14 4.81
N SER A 31 15.72 -16.48 3.84
CA SER A 31 14.98 -17.13 2.76
C SER A 31 15.90 -17.66 1.67
N GLU A 32 15.60 -18.85 1.15
CA GLU A 32 16.32 -19.50 0.04
C GLU A 32 15.71 -19.09 -1.30
N VAL A 33 14.38 -18.89 -1.31
CA VAL A 33 13.60 -18.54 -2.51
C VAL A 33 12.86 -17.23 -2.27
N ILE A 34 12.94 -16.32 -3.22
CA ILE A 34 12.22 -15.04 -3.21
C ILE A 34 11.17 -15.08 -4.32
N ILE A 35 9.92 -14.87 -3.95
CA ILE A 35 8.77 -14.90 -4.86
C ILE A 35 8.04 -13.57 -4.79
N GLY A 36 7.65 -13.01 -5.94
CA GLY A 36 6.93 -11.75 -5.96
C GLY A 36 6.49 -11.32 -7.35
N TYR A 37 5.83 -10.17 -7.42
CA TYR A 37 5.60 -9.48 -8.68
C TYR A 37 6.93 -9.04 -9.28
N THR A 38 7.09 -9.19 -10.60
CA THR A 38 8.36 -8.96 -11.33
C THR A 38 9.04 -7.64 -10.96
N VAL A 39 8.28 -6.54 -10.82
CA VAL A 39 8.83 -5.24 -10.44
C VAL A 39 9.40 -5.26 -9.02
N TYR A 40 8.73 -5.92 -8.07
CA TYR A 40 9.15 -5.93 -6.67
C TYR A 40 10.36 -6.83 -6.44
N THR A 41 10.45 -7.97 -7.12
CA THR A 41 11.64 -8.82 -7.07
C THR A 41 12.84 -8.11 -7.68
N GLY A 42 12.64 -7.25 -8.69
CA GLY A 42 13.68 -6.41 -9.29
C GLY A 42 14.32 -5.45 -8.29
N LEU A 43 13.52 -4.85 -7.39
CA LEU A 43 14.00 -3.87 -6.41
C LEU A 43 15.04 -4.41 -5.40
N ILE A 44 15.06 -5.73 -5.18
CA ILE A 44 15.90 -6.35 -4.14
C ILE A 44 16.95 -7.31 -4.71
N ARG A 45 16.94 -7.55 -6.02
CA ARG A 45 17.81 -8.53 -6.68
C ARG A 45 19.30 -8.22 -6.52
N GLU A 46 19.66 -6.95 -6.58
CA GLU A 46 21.06 -6.52 -6.43
C GLU A 46 21.60 -6.80 -5.03
N ARG A 47 20.76 -6.70 -4.00
CA ARG A 47 21.14 -6.95 -2.61
C ARG A 47 21.22 -8.45 -2.28
N PHE A 48 20.42 -9.28 -2.94
CA PHE A 48 20.36 -10.72 -2.68
C PHE A 48 20.61 -11.51 -3.97
N PRO A 49 21.79 -11.37 -4.63
CA PRO A 49 22.05 -11.93 -5.95
C PRO A 49 22.04 -13.47 -5.98
N ASP A 50 22.38 -14.12 -4.87
CA ASP A 50 22.52 -15.58 -4.79
C ASP A 50 21.22 -16.31 -4.45
N LYS A 51 20.10 -15.60 -4.28
CA LYS A 51 18.81 -16.22 -4.00
C LYS A 51 18.14 -16.73 -5.26
N LYS A 52 17.35 -17.80 -5.13
CA LYS A 52 16.46 -18.26 -6.22
C LYS A 52 15.29 -17.29 -6.34
N TYR A 53 15.04 -16.77 -7.55
CA TYR A 53 13.93 -15.86 -7.82
C TYR A 53 12.86 -16.52 -8.69
N LEU A 54 11.61 -16.46 -8.23
CA LEU A 54 10.42 -16.79 -9.00
C LEU A 54 9.54 -15.55 -9.06
N SER A 55 9.08 -15.18 -10.23
CA SER A 55 8.25 -14.00 -10.40
C SER A 55 7.12 -14.24 -11.39
N THR A 56 6.00 -13.56 -11.16
CA THR A 56 4.86 -13.59 -12.07
C THR A 56 4.46 -12.15 -12.43
N PRO A 57 3.85 -11.93 -13.60
CA PRO A 57 3.27 -10.64 -13.93
C PRO A 57 2.07 -10.29 -13.02
N MET A 58 1.54 -9.08 -13.18
CA MET A 58 0.34 -8.61 -12.51
C MET A 58 -0.87 -9.51 -12.84
N ARG A 59 -1.82 -9.64 -11.90
CA ARG A 59 -3.03 -10.46 -11.99
C ARG A 59 -2.78 -11.98 -11.96
N GLN A 60 -1.65 -12.40 -11.44
CA GLN A 60 -1.33 -13.81 -11.21
C GLN A 60 -1.04 -14.06 -9.71
N GLU A 61 -1.82 -13.43 -8.84
CA GLU A 61 -1.65 -13.49 -7.39
C GLU A 61 -1.81 -14.92 -6.87
N VAL A 62 -2.83 -15.64 -7.35
CA VAL A 62 -3.10 -17.05 -6.95
C VAL A 62 -1.92 -17.94 -7.36
N ILE A 63 -1.50 -17.87 -8.61
CA ILE A 63 -0.35 -18.67 -9.12
C ILE A 63 0.91 -18.38 -8.30
N ARG A 64 1.13 -17.11 -7.94
CA ARG A 64 2.26 -16.68 -7.12
C ARG A 64 2.22 -17.29 -5.73
N CYS A 65 1.04 -17.36 -5.12
CA CYS A 65 0.85 -18.02 -3.83
C CYS A 65 1.05 -19.53 -3.92
N GLU A 66 0.51 -20.20 -4.95
CA GLU A 66 0.74 -21.62 -5.22
C GLU A 66 2.24 -21.93 -5.32
N MET A 67 2.98 -21.14 -6.10
CA MET A 67 4.44 -21.30 -6.22
C MET A 67 5.14 -21.19 -4.85
N ALA A 68 4.68 -20.29 -3.97
CA ALA A 68 5.27 -20.15 -2.64
C ALA A 68 5.00 -21.38 -1.75
N MET A 69 3.78 -21.89 -1.77
CA MET A 69 3.41 -23.10 -1.04
C MET A 69 4.17 -24.31 -1.57
N ASP A 70 4.26 -24.49 -2.89
CA ASP A 70 4.96 -25.60 -3.51
C ASP A 70 6.46 -25.62 -3.18
N GLU A 71 7.12 -24.46 -3.15
CA GLU A 71 8.53 -24.37 -2.75
C GLU A 71 8.71 -24.66 -1.25
N ALA A 72 7.77 -24.20 -0.41
CA ALA A 72 7.79 -24.51 1.01
C ALA A 72 7.55 -26.00 1.29
N MET A 73 6.65 -26.67 0.55
CA MET A 73 6.44 -28.11 0.63
C MET A 73 7.69 -28.94 0.28
N LYS A 74 8.60 -28.39 -0.54
CA LYS A 74 9.92 -28.97 -0.83
C LYS A 74 10.94 -28.77 0.31
N GLY A 75 10.53 -28.09 1.39
CA GLY A 75 11.38 -27.80 2.56
C GLY A 75 12.16 -26.50 2.47
N SER A 76 11.91 -25.65 1.46
CA SER A 76 12.56 -24.34 1.30
C SER A 76 11.99 -23.29 2.27
N THR A 77 12.82 -22.37 2.73
CA THR A 77 12.37 -21.12 3.33
C THR A 77 12.11 -20.10 2.23
N VAL A 78 10.87 -19.64 2.13
CA VAL A 78 10.39 -18.77 1.05
C VAL A 78 10.08 -17.37 1.56
N ALA A 79 10.49 -16.34 0.81
CA ALA A 79 10.05 -14.97 0.98
C ALA A 79 9.02 -14.61 -0.11
N MET A 80 7.75 -14.46 0.24
CA MET A 80 6.75 -13.83 -0.61
C MET A 80 6.82 -12.32 -0.39
N VAL A 81 7.28 -11.56 -1.38
CA VAL A 81 7.50 -10.10 -1.24
C VAL A 81 6.34 -9.26 -1.79
N CYS A 82 5.94 -8.27 -1.01
CA CYS A 82 4.91 -7.28 -1.32
C CYS A 82 5.50 -5.86 -1.23
N SER A 83 5.06 -4.94 -2.07
CA SER A 83 5.33 -3.51 -1.88
C SER A 83 4.53 -3.00 -0.69
N GLY A 84 5.07 -2.03 0.04
CA GLY A 84 4.42 -1.51 1.23
C GLY A 84 4.33 -2.55 2.34
N ASP A 85 3.13 -2.81 2.80
CA ASP A 85 2.80 -3.80 3.84
C ASP A 85 2.15 -5.04 3.24
N ALA A 86 2.46 -6.23 3.77
CA ALA A 86 1.96 -7.49 3.28
C ALA A 86 0.46 -7.73 3.60
N GLY A 87 -0.06 -7.08 4.65
CA GLY A 87 -1.46 -7.18 5.10
C GLY A 87 -2.37 -6.09 4.55
N ILE A 88 -1.81 -4.98 4.04
CA ILE A 88 -2.61 -3.86 3.49
C ILE A 88 -2.63 -3.95 1.97
N TYR A 89 -3.70 -4.54 1.42
CA TYR A 89 -3.86 -4.85 -0.02
C TYR A 89 -2.71 -5.70 -0.60
N GLY A 90 -1.98 -6.41 0.29
CA GLY A 90 -0.90 -7.32 -0.05
C GLY A 90 -1.36 -8.78 -0.16
N MET A 91 -0.40 -9.70 -0.07
CA MET A 91 -0.63 -11.13 -0.33
C MET A 91 -0.95 -11.95 0.92
N ALA A 92 -0.86 -11.36 2.14
CA ALA A 92 -0.97 -12.11 3.39
C ALA A 92 -2.33 -12.81 3.54
N GLY A 93 -3.44 -12.11 3.26
CA GLY A 93 -4.79 -12.69 3.34
C GLY A 93 -4.96 -13.89 2.42
N LEU A 94 -4.55 -13.77 1.15
CA LEU A 94 -4.65 -14.86 0.17
C LEU A 94 -3.81 -16.07 0.57
N LEU A 95 -2.59 -15.85 1.09
CA LEU A 95 -1.74 -16.95 1.56
C LEU A 95 -2.34 -17.67 2.76
N TYR A 96 -2.99 -16.97 3.70
CA TYR A 96 -3.70 -17.63 4.80
C TYR A 96 -4.92 -18.43 4.32
N GLU A 97 -5.68 -17.91 3.36
CA GLU A 97 -6.81 -18.63 2.77
C GLU A 97 -6.33 -19.92 2.07
N MET A 98 -5.30 -19.84 1.26
CA MET A 98 -4.72 -21.00 0.56
C MET A 98 -3.99 -21.96 1.50
N GLY A 99 -3.39 -21.43 2.58
CA GLY A 99 -2.67 -22.21 3.58
C GLY A 99 -3.49 -23.30 4.26
N GLN A 100 -4.82 -23.20 4.23
CA GLN A 100 -5.71 -24.26 4.71
C GLN A 100 -5.50 -25.59 3.96
N GLY A 101 -5.05 -25.54 2.71
CA GLY A 101 -4.69 -26.71 1.90
C GLY A 101 -3.25 -27.21 2.12
N TYR A 102 -2.45 -26.51 2.93
CA TYR A 102 -1.04 -26.78 3.18
C TYR A 102 -0.70 -26.73 4.69
N PRO A 103 -1.35 -27.59 5.52
CA PRO A 103 -1.29 -27.46 6.98
C PRO A 103 0.12 -27.64 7.56
N GLU A 104 1.05 -28.23 6.81
CA GLU A 104 2.43 -28.41 7.22
C GLU A 104 3.29 -27.17 7.00
N VAL A 105 2.86 -26.20 6.16
CA VAL A 105 3.64 -25.00 5.84
C VAL A 105 3.41 -23.93 6.90
N GLU A 106 4.49 -23.50 7.55
CA GLU A 106 4.45 -22.37 8.47
C GLU A 106 4.36 -21.05 7.70
N LEU A 107 3.35 -20.22 8.03
CA LEU A 107 3.19 -18.87 7.49
C LEU A 107 3.51 -17.81 8.55
N GLU A 108 4.39 -16.87 8.21
CA GLU A 108 4.69 -15.71 9.07
C GLU A 108 4.58 -14.41 8.27
N VAL A 109 3.72 -13.49 8.72
CA VAL A 109 3.62 -12.15 8.13
C VAL A 109 4.64 -11.22 8.77
N VAL A 110 5.45 -10.60 7.92
CA VAL A 110 6.45 -9.61 8.32
C VAL A 110 5.97 -8.23 7.85
N PRO A 111 5.64 -7.31 8.77
CA PRO A 111 5.08 -6.02 8.42
C PRO A 111 6.08 -5.14 7.67
N GLY A 112 5.55 -4.28 6.80
CA GLY A 112 6.29 -3.23 6.10
C GLY A 112 5.65 -1.86 6.31
N ILE A 113 6.37 -0.79 5.96
CA ILE A 113 5.81 0.54 5.94
C ILE A 113 4.86 0.64 4.75
N THR A 114 3.56 0.76 5.03
CA THR A 114 2.56 0.94 3.98
C THR A 114 2.70 2.28 3.27
N ALA A 115 2.28 2.37 2.01
CA ALA A 115 2.30 3.62 1.24
C ALA A 115 1.54 4.76 1.95
N ALA A 116 0.49 4.46 2.73
CA ALA A 116 -0.22 5.45 3.53
C ALA A 116 0.71 6.17 4.51
N ASN A 117 1.54 5.44 5.23
CA ASN A 117 2.49 6.03 6.18
C ASN A 117 3.68 6.68 5.45
N GLY A 118 4.22 6.02 4.43
CA GLY A 118 5.37 6.54 3.68
C GLY A 118 5.07 7.88 3.03
N GLY A 119 3.99 7.98 2.27
CA GLY A 119 3.62 9.22 1.61
C GLY A 119 3.11 10.30 2.58
N ALA A 120 2.46 9.91 3.69
CA ALA A 120 2.09 10.86 4.74
C ALA A 120 3.32 11.57 5.31
N ALA A 121 4.41 10.84 5.55
CA ALA A 121 5.67 11.41 6.04
C ALA A 121 6.30 12.39 5.05
N VAL A 122 6.17 12.17 3.75
CA VAL A 122 6.62 13.09 2.71
C VAL A 122 5.80 14.40 2.73
N LEU A 123 4.48 14.28 2.83
CA LEU A 123 3.56 15.42 2.86
C LEU A 123 3.59 16.21 4.18
N GLY A 124 3.95 15.58 5.30
CA GLY A 124 3.95 16.16 6.62
C GLY A 124 3.32 15.25 7.68
N ALA A 125 2.17 15.62 8.21
CA ALA A 125 1.44 14.85 9.23
C ALA A 125 -0.08 14.83 8.96
N PRO A 126 -0.55 14.35 7.80
CA PRO A 126 -1.98 14.33 7.48
C PRO A 126 -2.77 13.30 8.28
N LEU A 127 -2.12 12.24 8.78
CA LEU A 127 -2.78 11.10 9.44
C LEU A 127 -2.76 11.18 10.97
N MET A 128 -2.70 12.38 11.54
CA MET A 128 -2.68 12.57 13.01
C MET A 128 -4.02 12.34 13.68
N HIS A 129 -5.10 12.22 12.93
CA HIS A 129 -6.45 11.92 13.40
C HIS A 129 -6.96 10.63 12.76
N ASP A 130 -8.23 10.27 12.97
CA ASP A 130 -8.82 9.08 12.39
C ASP A 130 -8.78 9.14 10.85
N PHE A 131 -8.41 8.04 10.22
CA PHE A 131 -8.29 7.98 8.78
C PHE A 131 -8.77 6.65 8.21
N ALA A 132 -9.20 6.68 6.96
CA ALA A 132 -9.61 5.53 6.19
C ALA A 132 -8.64 5.26 5.03
N VAL A 133 -8.25 4.00 4.82
CA VAL A 133 -7.50 3.56 3.63
C VAL A 133 -8.47 2.85 2.70
N ILE A 134 -8.64 3.39 1.47
CA ILE A 134 -9.60 2.87 0.49
C ILE A 134 -8.89 2.65 -0.85
N SER A 135 -9.00 1.45 -1.41
CA SER A 135 -8.53 1.16 -2.77
C SER A 135 -9.62 1.48 -3.78
N LEU A 136 -9.29 2.23 -4.83
CA LEU A 136 -10.18 2.48 -5.96
C LEU A 136 -10.17 1.35 -7.00
N SER A 137 -9.48 0.24 -6.74
CA SER A 137 -9.48 -0.91 -7.64
C SER A 137 -10.79 -1.70 -7.55
N ASP A 138 -11.53 -1.76 -8.64
CA ASP A 138 -12.79 -2.50 -8.79
C ASP A 138 -12.60 -3.95 -9.27
N LEU A 139 -11.38 -4.46 -9.29
CA LEU A 139 -11.09 -5.83 -9.76
C LEU A 139 -11.69 -6.91 -8.87
N LEU A 140 -11.67 -6.69 -7.54
CA LEU A 140 -12.17 -7.63 -6.54
C LEU A 140 -13.31 -7.07 -5.69
N THR A 141 -13.58 -5.77 -5.82
CA THR A 141 -14.62 -5.07 -5.04
C THR A 141 -15.49 -4.27 -6.01
N PRO A 142 -16.80 -4.50 -6.08
CA PRO A 142 -17.70 -3.72 -6.93
C PRO A 142 -17.62 -2.22 -6.62
N TRP A 143 -17.73 -1.38 -7.68
CA TRP A 143 -17.59 0.07 -7.55
C TRP A 143 -18.59 0.68 -6.56
N GLU A 144 -19.82 0.21 -6.54
CA GLU A 144 -20.87 0.68 -5.63
C GLU A 144 -20.46 0.49 -4.14
N LYS A 145 -19.68 -0.55 -3.85
CA LYS A 145 -19.16 -0.78 -2.51
C LYS A 145 -18.00 0.18 -2.18
N ILE A 146 -17.17 0.51 -3.18
CA ILE A 146 -16.10 1.50 -3.05
C ILE A 146 -16.72 2.88 -2.83
N GLU A 147 -17.68 3.28 -3.63
CA GLU A 147 -18.46 4.53 -3.49
C GLU A 147 -19.05 4.66 -2.10
N LYS A 148 -19.75 3.64 -1.62
CA LYS A 148 -20.35 3.65 -0.27
C LYS A 148 -19.31 3.89 0.84
N ARG A 149 -18.12 3.32 0.70
CA ARG A 149 -17.01 3.51 1.66
C ARG A 149 -16.47 4.93 1.61
N ILE A 150 -16.30 5.50 0.41
CA ILE A 150 -15.83 6.87 0.21
C ILE A 150 -16.82 7.86 0.83
N ARG A 151 -18.12 7.75 0.51
CA ARG A 151 -19.18 8.59 1.07
C ARG A 151 -19.25 8.49 2.60
N GLY A 152 -19.18 7.26 3.13
CA GLY A 152 -19.19 7.04 4.58
C GLY A 152 -17.99 7.67 5.29
N ALA A 153 -16.80 7.58 4.73
CA ALA A 153 -15.60 8.20 5.30
C ALA A 153 -15.66 9.74 5.20
N ALA A 154 -16.12 10.29 4.07
CA ALA A 154 -16.26 11.73 3.88
C ALA A 154 -17.34 12.33 4.82
N MET A 155 -18.50 11.67 4.94
CA MET A 155 -19.58 12.08 5.83
C MET A 155 -19.16 12.07 7.32
N ALA A 156 -18.29 11.13 7.70
CA ALA A 156 -17.77 11.00 9.06
C ALA A 156 -16.52 11.87 9.32
N ASP A 157 -16.14 12.73 8.38
CA ASP A 157 -14.99 13.63 8.47
C ASP A 157 -13.64 12.92 8.72
N PHE A 158 -13.45 11.70 8.19
CA PHE A 158 -12.16 11.03 8.21
C PHE A 158 -11.19 11.68 7.22
N VAL A 159 -9.89 11.63 7.55
CA VAL A 159 -8.86 11.75 6.52
C VAL A 159 -8.91 10.52 5.63
N ILE A 160 -8.88 10.69 4.31
CA ILE A 160 -9.02 9.57 3.36
C ILE A 160 -7.71 9.37 2.60
N CYS A 161 -7.16 8.16 2.68
CA CYS A 161 -6.01 7.73 1.90
C CYS A 161 -6.47 6.80 0.78
N LEU A 162 -6.29 7.21 -0.49
CA LEU A 162 -6.72 6.44 -1.66
C LEU A 162 -5.54 5.70 -2.29
N TYR A 163 -5.71 4.39 -2.45
CA TYR A 163 -4.80 3.50 -3.17
C TYR A 163 -5.36 3.17 -4.55
N ASN A 164 -4.47 2.90 -5.51
CA ASN A 164 -4.83 2.58 -6.89
C ASN A 164 -5.74 3.65 -7.53
N PRO A 165 -5.39 4.95 -7.42
CA PRO A 165 -6.29 6.04 -7.80
C PRO A 165 -6.57 6.09 -9.29
N SER A 166 -5.72 5.49 -10.13
CA SER A 166 -5.88 5.46 -11.57
C SER A 166 -5.21 4.25 -12.21
N SER A 167 -5.65 3.89 -13.39
CA SER A 167 -4.99 2.97 -14.33
C SER A 167 -5.48 3.25 -15.75
N ARG A 168 -4.86 2.63 -16.76
CA ARG A 168 -5.25 2.82 -18.18
C ARG A 168 -6.75 2.64 -18.45
N LYS A 169 -7.43 1.76 -17.70
CA LYS A 169 -8.88 1.49 -17.85
C LYS A 169 -9.76 2.25 -16.85
N ARG A 170 -9.15 3.01 -15.91
CA ARG A 170 -9.80 3.66 -14.77
C ARG A 170 -9.23 5.06 -14.58
N ALA A 171 -9.08 5.82 -15.67
CA ALA A 171 -8.50 7.17 -15.63
C ALA A 171 -9.39 8.16 -14.86
N ASP A 172 -10.70 7.91 -14.80
CA ASP A 172 -11.72 8.77 -14.19
C ASP A 172 -12.05 8.42 -12.73
N TYR A 173 -11.43 7.38 -12.14
CA TYR A 173 -11.81 6.91 -10.80
C TYR A 173 -11.44 7.90 -9.68
N LEU A 174 -10.30 8.57 -9.77
CA LEU A 174 -9.96 9.64 -8.83
C LEU A 174 -10.99 10.78 -8.90
N LYS A 175 -11.33 11.22 -10.12
CA LYS A 175 -12.33 12.27 -10.33
C LYS A 175 -13.66 11.91 -9.69
N LYS A 176 -14.20 10.71 -9.95
CA LYS A 176 -15.43 10.21 -9.33
C LYS A 176 -15.35 10.17 -7.81
N ALA A 177 -14.22 9.70 -7.25
CA ALA A 177 -14.01 9.68 -5.81
C ALA A 177 -14.06 11.08 -5.22
N CYS A 178 -13.39 12.06 -5.85
CA CYS A 178 -13.44 13.46 -5.43
C CYS A 178 -14.85 14.05 -5.54
N GLU A 179 -15.61 13.73 -6.59
CA GLU A 179 -17.00 14.18 -6.73
C GLU A 179 -17.89 13.68 -5.57
N TYR A 180 -17.74 12.42 -5.15
CA TYR A 180 -18.46 11.90 -3.97
C TYR A 180 -18.04 12.58 -2.67
N ILE A 181 -16.77 12.92 -2.52
CA ILE A 181 -16.25 13.59 -1.32
C ILE A 181 -16.73 15.04 -1.26
N LEU A 182 -16.80 15.73 -2.41
CA LEU A 182 -17.29 17.12 -2.52
C LEU A 182 -18.77 17.29 -2.09
N GLU A 183 -19.54 16.21 -1.96
CA GLU A 183 -20.89 16.27 -1.41
C GLU A 183 -20.89 16.53 0.11
N TYR A 184 -19.76 16.30 0.79
CA TYR A 184 -19.61 16.38 2.25
C TYR A 184 -18.52 17.35 2.70
N GLN A 185 -17.53 17.60 1.86
CA GLN A 185 -16.36 18.41 2.19
C GLN A 185 -16.23 19.62 1.27
N SER A 186 -15.55 20.69 1.75
CA SER A 186 -15.29 21.90 1.00
C SER A 186 -14.42 21.65 -0.23
N PRO A 187 -14.65 22.34 -1.38
CA PRO A 187 -13.71 22.37 -2.50
C PRO A 187 -12.29 22.79 -2.11
N ASP A 188 -12.15 23.60 -1.06
CA ASP A 188 -10.86 24.11 -0.54
C ASP A 188 -10.20 23.16 0.46
N THR A 189 -10.80 21.98 0.75
CA THR A 189 -10.19 20.96 1.62
C THR A 189 -8.79 20.65 1.15
N VAL A 190 -7.81 20.73 2.08
CA VAL A 190 -6.41 20.47 1.77
C VAL A 190 -6.21 18.98 1.47
N CYS A 191 -5.65 18.71 0.32
CA CYS A 191 -5.32 17.38 -0.17
C CYS A 191 -3.83 17.30 -0.52
N GLY A 192 -3.35 16.10 -0.77
CA GLY A 192 -2.02 15.87 -1.30
C GLY A 192 -1.93 14.54 -2.03
N TYR A 193 -0.92 14.39 -2.84
CA TYR A 193 -0.56 13.09 -3.39
C TYR A 193 0.95 12.93 -3.43
N VAL A 194 1.39 11.67 -3.39
CA VAL A 194 2.80 11.32 -3.56
C VAL A 194 2.88 10.19 -4.58
N ARG A 195 3.69 10.42 -5.61
CA ARG A 195 4.04 9.43 -6.63
C ARG A 195 5.39 8.82 -6.30
N ASN A 196 5.58 7.54 -6.59
CA ASN A 196 6.84 6.82 -6.43
C ASN A 196 7.46 6.94 -5.03
N ILE A 197 6.67 6.83 -3.97
CA ILE A 197 7.11 6.96 -2.58
C ILE A 197 8.37 6.12 -2.34
N GLY A 198 9.45 6.76 -1.87
CA GLY A 198 10.73 6.13 -1.57
C GLY A 198 11.48 5.59 -2.79
N ARG A 199 11.14 5.98 -4.02
CA ARG A 199 11.75 5.52 -5.27
C ARG A 199 12.32 6.70 -6.06
N GLU A 200 13.12 6.39 -7.06
CA GLU A 200 13.55 7.40 -8.04
C GLU A 200 12.34 8.07 -8.69
N GLY A 201 12.39 9.40 -8.78
CA GLY A 201 11.27 10.22 -9.27
C GLY A 201 10.14 10.35 -8.25
N GLU A 202 10.43 10.28 -6.94
CA GLU A 202 9.45 10.65 -5.91
C GLU A 202 9.01 12.11 -6.14
N ASP A 203 7.69 12.29 -6.24
CA ASP A 203 7.07 13.58 -6.53
C ASP A 203 5.85 13.78 -5.63
N ALA A 204 5.80 14.92 -4.92
CA ALA A 204 4.78 15.21 -3.92
C ALA A 204 4.16 16.59 -4.11
N HIS A 205 2.84 16.66 -4.03
CA HIS A 205 2.08 17.89 -4.19
C HIS A 205 1.04 18.04 -3.09
N ILE A 206 0.83 19.30 -2.67
CA ILE A 206 -0.27 19.71 -1.80
C ILE A 206 -1.15 20.66 -2.62
N LEU A 207 -2.45 20.40 -2.62
CA LEU A 207 -3.43 21.09 -3.45
C LEU A 207 -4.82 21.02 -2.77
N THR A 208 -5.81 21.69 -3.35
CA THR A 208 -7.19 21.61 -2.88
C THR A 208 -7.93 20.40 -3.45
N LEU A 209 -9.06 20.04 -2.84
CA LEU A 209 -9.92 18.96 -3.34
C LEU A 209 -10.47 19.26 -4.75
N SER A 210 -10.77 20.53 -5.04
CA SER A 210 -11.20 20.97 -6.38
C SER A 210 -10.11 20.78 -7.43
N GLU A 211 -8.85 21.06 -7.12
CA GLU A 211 -7.70 20.84 -8.02
C GLU A 211 -7.38 19.35 -8.17
N LEU A 212 -7.43 18.60 -7.06
CA LEU A 212 -7.19 17.17 -7.06
C LEU A 212 -8.15 16.42 -7.99
N LYS A 213 -9.41 16.82 -8.02
CA LYS A 213 -10.45 16.23 -8.89
C LYS A 213 -10.05 16.16 -10.35
N ASP A 214 -9.33 17.18 -10.82
CA ASP A 214 -8.94 17.31 -12.22
C ASP A 214 -7.43 16.99 -12.44
N THR A 215 -6.77 16.41 -11.43
CA THR A 215 -5.35 16.03 -11.48
C THR A 215 -5.19 14.63 -12.08
N GLU A 216 -4.27 14.48 -13.04
CA GLU A 216 -3.88 13.20 -13.58
C GLU A 216 -2.89 12.47 -12.67
N VAL A 217 -3.22 11.25 -12.30
CA VAL A 217 -2.39 10.38 -11.47
C VAL A 217 -2.27 8.99 -12.09
N ASP A 218 -1.33 8.20 -11.59
CA ASP A 218 -1.10 6.83 -12.04
C ASP A 218 -1.25 5.81 -10.88
N MET A 219 -0.99 4.54 -11.19
CA MET A 219 -1.10 3.46 -10.21
C MET A 219 0.02 3.46 -9.13
N PHE A 220 1.07 4.28 -9.31
CA PHE A 220 2.17 4.43 -8.34
C PHE A 220 1.96 5.64 -7.42
N THR A 221 0.79 6.26 -7.51
CA THR A 221 0.40 7.42 -6.73
C THR A 221 -0.46 6.98 -5.54
N THR A 222 -0.18 7.56 -4.37
CA THR A 222 -1.06 7.50 -3.18
C THR A 222 -1.61 8.88 -2.93
N VAL A 223 -2.93 8.99 -2.76
CA VAL A 223 -3.65 10.27 -2.61
C VAL A 223 -4.13 10.39 -1.17
N TYR A 224 -4.07 11.61 -0.63
CA TYR A 224 -4.51 11.97 0.72
C TYR A 224 -5.50 13.12 0.63
N ILE A 225 -6.69 12.92 1.17
CA ILE A 225 -7.72 13.94 1.27
C ILE A 225 -7.88 14.25 2.75
N GLY A 226 -7.66 15.50 3.13
CA GLY A 226 -7.79 15.95 4.49
C GLY A 226 -9.23 15.89 5.00
N ASN A 227 -9.42 16.24 6.26
CA ASN A 227 -10.72 16.46 6.86
C ASN A 227 -10.97 17.97 7.07
N SER A 228 -12.07 18.32 7.75
CA SER A 228 -12.46 19.73 8.00
C SER A 228 -11.39 20.53 8.78
N GLN A 229 -10.46 19.88 9.46
CA GLN A 229 -9.41 20.51 10.26
C GLN A 229 -8.04 20.52 9.58
N THR A 230 -7.88 19.77 8.48
CA THR A 230 -6.60 19.69 7.77
C THR A 230 -6.22 21.04 7.14
N ARG A 231 -4.96 21.42 7.29
CA ARG A 231 -4.44 22.70 6.78
C ARG A 231 -3.04 22.54 6.18
N ASN A 232 -2.68 23.48 5.34
CA ASN A 232 -1.32 23.65 4.88
C ASN A 232 -0.56 24.52 5.90
N VAL A 233 0.46 23.96 6.52
CA VAL A 233 1.34 24.65 7.48
C VAL A 233 2.74 24.68 6.87
N ASP A 234 3.17 25.83 6.40
CA ASP A 234 4.49 26.05 5.79
C ASP A 234 4.85 25.02 4.71
N GLY A 235 3.91 24.73 3.80
CA GLY A 235 4.09 23.77 2.74
C GLY A 235 3.96 22.31 3.18
N LYS A 236 3.40 22.04 4.36
CA LYS A 236 3.12 20.69 4.87
C LYS A 236 1.63 20.49 5.12
N MET A 237 1.13 19.31 4.71
CA MET A 237 -0.22 18.89 5.01
C MET A 237 -0.31 18.37 6.45
N VAL A 238 -1.08 19.04 7.30
CA VAL A 238 -1.19 18.73 8.72
C VAL A 238 -2.66 18.62 9.14
N THR A 239 -3.02 17.52 9.77
CA THR A 239 -4.33 17.37 10.44
C THR A 239 -4.12 17.48 11.95
N PRO A 240 -4.58 18.59 12.61
CA PRO A 240 -4.36 18.79 14.02
C PRO A 240 -5.09 17.76 14.87
N ARG A 241 -4.49 17.35 15.98
CA ARG A 241 -5.14 16.46 16.96
C ARG A 241 -6.01 17.19 17.98
N GLY A 242 -6.02 18.52 17.95
CA GLY A 242 -6.80 19.33 18.87
C GLY A 242 -6.05 19.71 20.17
N TYR A 243 -4.73 19.60 20.19
CA TYR A 243 -3.94 20.15 21.31
C TYR A 243 -4.11 21.67 21.39
N ARG A 244 -4.32 22.19 22.60
CA ARG A 244 -4.25 23.63 22.86
C ARG A 244 -2.76 23.99 22.95
N LEU A 245 -2.30 24.80 22.00
CA LEU A 245 -0.99 25.43 22.09
C LEU A 245 -1.19 26.65 23.00
N GLU A 246 -0.58 26.65 24.19
CA GLU A 246 -0.55 27.85 25.05
C GLU A 246 0.21 28.94 24.27
N GLU A 247 -0.37 30.14 24.23
CA GLU A 247 0.24 31.34 23.63
C GLU A 247 1.36 31.86 24.55
#